data_8264b3fad8b9876c5a8d3d4285ce070f
#
_entry.id   8264b3fad8b9876c5a8d3d4285ce070f
#
_cell.length_a   1.000
_cell.length_b   1.000
_cell.length_c   1.000
_cell.angle_alpha   90.00
_cell.angle_beta   90.00
_cell.angle_gamma   90.00
#
_symmetry.space_group_name_H-M   'P 1'
#
loop_
_entity.id
_entity.type
_entity.pdbx_description
1 polymer ?
#
loop_
_entity_poly.entity_id
_entity_poly.type
_entity_poly.pdbx_seq_one_letter_code
_entity_poly.pdbx_strand_id
1 'polypeptide(L)'
;KREPESKILLLEYKQWGFGKKYGESQERTSDIKKKISQWRAHIPHILNISGVVSFDNLSIDQLSLQDWFEPDKWQEMFMGDDGEFSMYVDCCKREYAISSTNPNKLRVENQSIFQCFDNLNVSRK
;
A
#
# COMPACT_ATOMS: atom_id res chain seq x y z
N LYS A 1 -27.83 -5.24 -1.20
CA LYS A 1 -27.75 -5.68 -2.61
C LYS A 1 -26.34 -5.45 -3.07
N ARG A 2 -25.70 -6.46 -3.64
CA ARG A 2 -24.34 -6.35 -4.19
C ARG A 2 -24.37 -5.50 -5.47
N GLU A 3 -23.44 -4.58 -5.63
CA GLU A 3 -23.24 -3.80 -6.84
C GLU A 3 -22.01 -4.36 -7.59
N PRO A 4 -22.19 -5.34 -8.48
CA PRO A 4 -21.09 -6.10 -9.06
C PRO A 4 -20.16 -5.25 -9.95
N GLU A 5 -20.61 -4.11 -10.41
CA GLU A 5 -19.81 -3.20 -11.25
C GLU A 5 -18.99 -2.19 -10.42
N SER A 6 -19.25 -2.09 -9.10
CA SER A 6 -18.51 -1.17 -8.26
C SER A 6 -17.06 -1.62 -8.06
N LYS A 7 -16.13 -0.70 -8.25
CA LYS A 7 -14.70 -0.90 -8.03
C LYS A 7 -14.23 0.12 -7.01
N ILE A 8 -13.66 -0.36 -5.91
CA ILE A 8 -13.19 0.48 -4.80
C ILE A 8 -11.69 0.23 -4.63
N LEU A 9 -10.93 1.31 -4.53
CA LEU A 9 -9.54 1.29 -4.10
C LEU A 9 -9.44 2.00 -2.76
N LEU A 10 -9.02 1.29 -1.73
CA LEU A 10 -8.75 1.84 -0.42
C LEU A 10 -7.26 2.18 -0.30
N LEU A 11 -6.99 3.44 -0.05
CA LEU A 11 -5.65 3.99 0.14
C LEU A 11 -5.48 4.38 1.61
N GLU A 12 -4.31 4.11 2.11
CA GLU A 12 -3.94 4.42 3.48
C GLU A 12 -3.74 5.92 3.76
N TYR A 13 -3.82 6.26 5.05
CA TYR A 13 -3.34 7.54 5.56
C TYR A 13 -1.81 7.59 5.51
N LYS A 14 -1.27 8.37 4.57
CA LYS A 14 0.18 8.52 4.38
C LYS A 14 0.75 9.59 5.32
N GLN A 15 1.67 9.18 6.20
CA GLN A 15 2.39 10.08 7.13
C GLN A 15 3.56 10.83 6.44
N TRP A 16 3.33 11.34 5.21
CA TRP A 16 4.32 12.05 4.41
C TRP A 16 3.78 13.38 3.90
N GLY A 17 4.65 14.37 3.69
CA GLY A 17 4.25 15.66 3.18
C GLY A 17 3.16 16.31 4.03
N PHE A 18 2.02 16.61 3.43
CA PHE A 18 0.88 17.20 4.13
C PHE A 18 0.26 16.26 5.18
N GLY A 19 0.26 14.96 4.94
CA GLY A 19 -0.22 13.99 5.91
C GLY A 19 0.60 14.00 7.20
N LYS A 20 1.94 14.11 7.11
CA LYS A 20 2.79 14.27 8.29
C LYS A 20 2.39 15.51 9.10
N LYS A 21 2.29 16.67 8.44
CA LYS A 21 1.87 17.92 9.09
C LYS A 21 0.48 17.82 9.70
N TYR A 22 -0.45 17.13 9.03
CA TYR A 22 -1.79 16.91 9.55
C TYR A 22 -1.79 16.07 10.83
N GLY A 23 -0.96 15.03 10.90
CA GLY A 23 -0.87 14.12 12.04
C GLY A 23 -0.02 14.61 13.23
N GLU A 24 0.60 15.81 13.17
CA GLU A 24 1.49 16.32 14.23
C GLU A 24 0.77 16.61 15.56
N SER A 25 -0.54 16.92 15.56
CA SER A 25 -1.28 17.14 16.80
C SER A 25 -1.79 15.81 17.38
N GLN A 26 -1.78 15.70 18.70
CA GLN A 26 -2.28 14.51 19.41
C GLN A 26 -3.76 14.24 19.14
N GLU A 27 -4.56 15.31 19.02
CA GLU A 27 -5.99 15.24 18.69
C GLU A 27 -6.21 14.59 17.32
N ARG A 28 -5.48 15.06 16.28
CA ARG A 28 -5.58 14.53 14.91
C ARG A 28 -5.08 13.10 14.81
N THR A 29 -4.02 12.77 15.53
CA THR A 29 -3.53 11.38 15.61
C THR A 29 -4.59 10.45 16.19
N SER A 30 -5.29 10.88 17.23
CA SER A 30 -6.40 10.14 17.84
C SER A 30 -7.57 9.98 16.86
N ASP A 31 -7.93 11.04 16.14
CA ASP A 31 -9.01 11.00 15.13
C ASP A 31 -8.66 10.06 13.96
N ILE A 32 -7.42 10.09 13.48
CA ILE A 32 -6.92 9.17 12.44
C ILE A 32 -7.06 7.71 12.90
N LYS A 33 -6.58 7.38 14.11
CA LYS A 33 -6.70 6.03 14.67
C LYS A 33 -8.16 5.58 14.79
N LYS A 34 -9.04 6.48 15.24
CA LYS A 34 -10.47 6.22 15.33
C LYS A 34 -11.07 5.91 13.95
N LYS A 35 -10.73 6.69 12.93
CA LYS A 35 -11.21 6.49 11.56
C LYS A 35 -10.70 5.18 10.97
N ILE A 36 -9.42 4.84 11.16
CA ILE A 36 -8.87 3.55 10.75
C ILE A 36 -9.64 2.40 11.39
N SER A 37 -9.90 2.47 12.70
CA SER A 37 -10.69 1.46 13.41
C SER A 37 -12.12 1.35 12.88
N GLN A 38 -12.76 2.48 12.55
CA GLN A 38 -14.08 2.48 11.93
C GLN A 38 -14.06 1.83 10.54
N TRP A 39 -13.09 2.18 9.70
CA TRP A 39 -12.92 1.55 8.38
C TRP A 39 -12.69 0.04 8.51
N ARG A 40 -11.80 -0.37 9.41
CA ARG A 40 -11.55 -1.80 9.67
C ARG A 40 -12.84 -2.54 10.00
N ALA A 41 -13.69 -1.99 10.86
CA ALA A 41 -14.98 -2.60 11.21
C ALA A 41 -15.95 -2.72 10.02
N HIS A 42 -15.78 -1.91 8.97
CA HIS A 42 -16.64 -1.92 7.80
C HIS A 42 -16.10 -2.80 6.65
N ILE A 43 -14.88 -3.34 6.74
CA ILE A 43 -14.28 -4.17 5.69
C ILE A 43 -15.18 -5.32 5.26
N PRO A 44 -15.76 -6.15 6.17
CA PRO A 44 -16.63 -7.24 5.74
C PRO A 44 -17.85 -6.77 4.94
N HIS A 45 -18.40 -5.63 5.33
CA HIS A 45 -19.54 -5.04 4.61
C HIS A 45 -19.13 -4.59 3.21
N ILE A 46 -18.01 -3.87 3.08
CA ILE A 46 -17.47 -3.37 1.80
C ILE A 46 -17.19 -4.54 0.85
N LEU A 47 -16.53 -5.60 1.34
CA LEU A 47 -16.26 -6.81 0.56
C LEU A 47 -17.52 -7.51 0.07
N ASN A 48 -18.61 -7.45 0.86
CA ASN A 48 -19.88 -8.09 0.51
C ASN A 48 -20.68 -7.31 -0.53
N ILE A 49 -20.62 -5.97 -0.53
CA ILE A 49 -21.45 -5.15 -1.42
C ILE A 49 -20.74 -4.76 -2.73
N SER A 50 -19.42 -4.73 -2.75
CA SER A 50 -18.64 -4.27 -3.91
C SER A 50 -18.28 -5.42 -4.86
N GLY A 51 -18.13 -5.08 -6.14
CA GLY A 51 -17.67 -6.03 -7.16
C GLY A 51 -16.18 -6.32 -7.04
N VAL A 52 -15.38 -5.26 -6.93
CA VAL A 52 -13.92 -5.34 -6.77
C VAL A 52 -13.51 -4.38 -5.66
N VAL A 53 -12.70 -4.87 -4.73
CA VAL A 53 -12.05 -4.05 -3.71
C VAL A 53 -10.55 -4.28 -3.78
N SER A 54 -9.80 -3.19 -3.95
CA SER A 54 -8.34 -3.20 -3.98
C SER A 54 -7.78 -2.36 -2.83
N PHE A 55 -6.60 -2.72 -2.37
CA PHE A 55 -5.92 -2.08 -1.26
C PHE A 55 -4.47 -1.78 -1.66
N ASP A 56 -3.91 -0.65 -1.22
CA ASP A 56 -2.45 -0.50 -1.27
C ASP A 56 -1.80 -1.22 -0.06
N ASN A 57 -0.49 -1.50 -0.15
CA ASN A 57 0.20 -2.27 0.89
C ASN A 57 0.09 -1.64 2.27
N LEU A 58 0.08 -0.33 2.32
CA LEU A 58 -0.07 0.39 3.58
C LEU A 58 -1.48 0.23 4.17
N SER A 59 -2.52 0.21 3.35
CA SER A 59 -3.89 -0.04 3.83
C SER A 59 -4.08 -1.48 4.30
N ILE A 60 -3.37 -2.44 3.71
CA ILE A 60 -3.33 -3.82 4.18
C ILE A 60 -2.89 -3.87 5.64
N ASP A 61 -1.78 -3.21 5.97
CA ASP A 61 -1.24 -3.16 7.33
C ASP A 61 -2.14 -2.40 8.30
N GLN A 62 -2.56 -1.17 7.94
CA GLN A 62 -3.38 -0.33 8.83
C GLN A 62 -4.74 -0.95 9.15
N LEU A 63 -5.34 -1.62 8.18
CA LEU A 63 -6.64 -2.25 8.36
C LEU A 63 -6.53 -3.70 8.88
N SER A 64 -5.30 -4.22 9.01
CA SER A 64 -5.02 -5.61 9.40
C SER A 64 -5.85 -6.58 8.56
N LEU A 65 -5.77 -6.45 7.23
CA LEU A 65 -6.67 -7.19 6.32
C LEU A 65 -6.51 -8.69 6.43
N GLN A 66 -5.30 -9.16 6.74
CA GLN A 66 -5.02 -10.58 6.92
C GLN A 66 -5.94 -11.25 7.95
N ASP A 67 -6.37 -10.51 8.99
CA ASP A 67 -7.24 -11.04 10.04
C ASP A 67 -8.66 -11.40 9.53
N TRP A 68 -9.03 -10.96 8.34
CA TRP A 68 -10.37 -11.18 7.76
C TRP A 68 -10.45 -12.36 6.78
N PHE A 69 -9.32 -13.01 6.50
CA PHE A 69 -9.25 -14.10 5.52
C PHE A 69 -8.61 -15.33 6.13
N GLU A 70 -9.05 -16.50 5.69
CA GLU A 70 -8.36 -17.75 5.96
C GLU A 70 -6.96 -17.73 5.33
N PRO A 71 -5.94 -18.38 5.95
CA PRO A 71 -4.55 -18.31 5.48
C PRO A 71 -4.35 -18.67 4.01
N ASP A 72 -5.01 -19.73 3.54
CA ASP A 72 -4.91 -20.17 2.14
C ASP A 72 -5.49 -19.10 1.19
N LYS A 73 -6.63 -18.52 1.60
CA LYS A 73 -7.28 -17.45 0.81
C LYS A 73 -6.45 -16.19 0.78
N TRP A 74 -5.81 -15.86 1.90
CA TRP A 74 -4.89 -14.74 1.96
C TRP A 74 -3.72 -14.91 0.99
N GLN A 75 -3.09 -16.08 0.95
CA GLN A 75 -1.99 -16.40 0.03
C GLN A 75 -2.39 -16.28 -1.45
N GLU A 76 -3.62 -16.64 -1.80
CA GLU A 76 -4.13 -16.46 -3.17
C GLU A 76 -4.31 -14.99 -3.57
N MET A 77 -4.66 -14.13 -2.61
CA MET A 77 -5.06 -12.75 -2.86
C MET A 77 -3.92 -11.75 -2.68
N PHE A 78 -2.99 -12.04 -1.78
CA PHE A 78 -1.89 -11.15 -1.45
C PHE A 78 -0.83 -11.16 -2.56
N MET A 79 -0.66 -10.00 -3.19
CA MET A 79 0.25 -9.84 -4.33
C MET A 79 1.72 -9.63 -3.93
N GLY A 80 2.05 -9.74 -2.63
CA GLY A 80 3.39 -9.55 -2.12
C GLY A 80 3.69 -8.12 -1.63
N ASP A 81 4.84 -7.97 -1.00
CA ASP A 81 5.30 -6.71 -0.43
C ASP A 81 5.86 -5.74 -1.48
N ASP A 82 6.04 -4.48 -1.08
CA ASP A 82 6.69 -3.47 -1.90
C ASP A 82 8.04 -3.97 -2.42
N GLY A 83 8.24 -3.86 -3.73
CA GLY A 83 9.45 -4.28 -4.42
C GLY A 83 9.52 -5.75 -4.82
N GLU A 84 8.54 -6.61 -4.48
CA GLU A 84 8.51 -8.00 -4.98
C GLU A 84 8.06 -8.05 -6.44
N PHE A 85 6.97 -7.37 -6.76
CA PHE A 85 6.36 -7.33 -8.10
C PHE A 85 6.28 -5.92 -8.67
N SER A 86 6.71 -4.92 -7.91
CA SER A 86 6.66 -3.51 -8.27
C SER A 86 7.89 -2.76 -7.82
N MET A 87 8.16 -1.61 -8.40
CA MET A 87 9.16 -0.67 -7.93
C MET A 87 8.68 0.76 -8.09
N TYR A 88 9.22 1.64 -7.27
CA TYR A 88 9.07 3.07 -7.45
C TYR A 88 10.12 3.62 -8.40
N VAL A 89 9.70 4.48 -9.34
CA VAL A 89 10.60 5.21 -10.24
C VAL A 89 10.25 6.70 -10.23
N ASP A 90 11.23 7.53 -9.93
CA ASP A 90 11.15 8.99 -10.07
C ASP A 90 11.86 9.42 -11.35
N CYS A 91 11.12 9.66 -12.42
CA CYS A 91 11.68 10.04 -13.72
C CYS A 91 12.34 11.43 -13.69
N CYS A 92 11.88 12.34 -12.82
CA CYS A 92 12.45 13.67 -12.71
C CYS A 92 13.82 13.65 -12.03
N LYS A 93 13.96 12.88 -10.97
CA LYS A 93 15.21 12.72 -10.23
C LYS A 93 16.10 11.62 -10.80
N ARG A 94 15.56 10.80 -11.69
CA ARG A 94 16.22 9.61 -12.23
C ARG A 94 16.64 8.65 -11.11
N GLU A 95 15.69 8.34 -10.23
CA GLU A 95 15.90 7.47 -9.08
C GLU A 95 14.87 6.35 -9.07
N TYR A 96 15.23 5.21 -8.49
CA TYR A 96 14.33 4.09 -8.27
C TYR A 96 14.55 3.45 -6.89
N ALA A 97 13.53 2.79 -6.37
CA ALA A 97 13.55 2.11 -5.07
C ALA A 97 12.45 1.05 -4.98
N ILE A 98 12.44 0.27 -3.91
CA ILE A 98 11.36 -0.69 -3.64
C ILE A 98 10.01 0.02 -3.42
N SER A 99 10.01 1.22 -2.82
CA SER A 99 8.81 2.04 -2.62
C SER A 99 9.12 3.53 -2.69
N SER A 100 8.09 4.36 -2.82
CA SER A 100 8.23 5.82 -2.82
C SER A 100 8.78 6.37 -1.50
N THR A 101 8.59 5.64 -0.42
CA THR A 101 8.97 6.04 0.96
C THR A 101 10.32 5.50 1.39
N ASN A 102 10.91 4.56 0.64
CA ASN A 102 12.22 4.01 0.96
C ASN A 102 13.29 5.11 0.91
N PRO A 103 14.09 5.30 1.98
CA PRO A 103 15.15 6.32 2.01
C PRO A 103 16.31 5.99 1.07
N ASN A 104 16.53 4.71 0.80
CA ASN A 104 17.62 4.23 -0.05
C ASN A 104 17.17 4.26 -1.52
N LYS A 105 17.34 5.41 -2.17
CA LYS A 105 17.10 5.58 -3.60
C LYS A 105 18.37 5.25 -4.37
N LEU A 106 18.23 4.45 -5.42
CA LEU A 106 19.29 4.16 -6.38
C LEU A 106 19.13 5.05 -7.61
N ARG A 107 20.22 5.40 -8.26
CA ARG A 107 20.18 6.20 -9.48
C ARG A 107 19.97 5.33 -10.71
N VAL A 108 19.11 5.82 -11.61
CA VAL A 108 19.03 5.31 -12.99
C VAL A 108 20.15 5.93 -13.80
N GLU A 109 21.13 5.14 -14.18
CA GLU A 109 22.24 5.58 -15.05
C GLU A 109 21.96 5.15 -16.51
N ASN A 110 22.55 4.03 -16.92
CA ASN A 110 22.39 3.45 -18.25
C ASN A 110 21.64 2.12 -18.24
N GLN A 111 21.01 1.78 -17.10
CA GLN A 111 20.26 0.52 -16.96
C GLN A 111 18.89 0.64 -17.62
N SER A 112 18.42 -0.48 -18.16
CA SER A 112 17.02 -0.64 -18.50
C SER A 112 16.15 -0.71 -17.23
N ILE A 113 14.84 -0.49 -17.38
CA ILE A 113 13.89 -0.60 -16.28
C ILE A 113 13.91 -1.99 -15.63
N PHE A 114 14.11 -3.04 -16.42
CA PHE A 114 14.24 -4.42 -15.93
C PHE A 114 15.49 -4.61 -15.09
N GLN A 115 16.63 -4.08 -15.53
CA GLN A 115 17.87 -4.13 -14.75
C GLN A 115 17.75 -3.35 -13.43
N CYS A 116 17.03 -2.21 -13.41
CA CYS A 116 16.74 -1.49 -12.18
C CYS A 116 15.93 -2.37 -11.21
N PHE A 117 14.93 -3.08 -11.71
CA PHE A 117 14.12 -3.99 -10.91
C PHE A 117 14.93 -5.17 -10.37
N ASP A 118 15.76 -5.81 -11.22
CA ASP A 118 16.64 -6.91 -10.82
C ASP A 118 17.63 -6.50 -9.73
N ASN A 119 18.20 -5.28 -9.83
CA ASN A 119 19.11 -4.73 -8.82
C ASN A 119 18.46 -4.60 -7.44
N LEU A 120 17.18 -4.26 -7.37
CA LEU A 120 16.44 -4.21 -6.10
C LEU A 120 16.26 -5.61 -5.49
N ASN A 121 16.07 -6.64 -6.31
CA ASN A 121 15.87 -8.01 -5.86
C ASN A 121 17.18 -8.68 -5.38
N VAL A 122 18.32 -8.32 -5.97
CA VAL A 122 19.65 -8.80 -5.52
C VAL A 122 20.01 -8.23 -4.14
N SER A 123 19.62 -7.01 -3.84
CA SER A 123 19.90 -6.35 -2.56
C SER A 123 19.10 -6.92 -1.38
N ARG A 124 18.18 -7.86 -1.63
CA ARG A 124 17.34 -8.53 -0.62
C ARG A 124 17.88 -9.89 -0.15
N LYS A 125 18.86 -10.45 -0.85
CA LYS A 125 19.53 -11.71 -0.48
C LYS A 125 20.76 -11.44 0.38
#